data_aeb4a0bf5b4596ee973d03d2e9bb4253
#
_entry.id   aeb4a0bf5b4596ee973d03d2e9bb4253
#
_cell.length_a   1.000
_cell.length_b   1.000
_cell.length_c   1.000
_cell.angle_alpha   90.00
_cell.angle_beta   90.00
_cell.angle_gamma   90.00
#
_symmetry.space_group_name_H-M   'P 1'
#
loop_
_entity.id
_entity.type
_entity.pdbx_description
1 polymer ?
#
loop_
_entity_poly.entity_id
_entity_poly.type
_entity_poly.pdbx_seq_one_letter_code
_entity_poly.pdbx_strand_id
1 'polypeptide(L)' 'ERIIELEIKLSEATKLSEELSDIVAKQANRLDIAERRIQLLMERAAQDEANSSNGITINDNLPPHW' A
#
# COMPACT_ATOMS: atom_id res chain seq x y z
N GLU A 1 -26.79 -38.22 -1.82
CA GLU A 1 -25.77 -39.22 -2.00
C GLU A 1 -24.39 -38.65 -1.70
N ARG A 2 -23.51 -39.52 -1.18
CA ARG A 2 -22.24 -39.06 -0.67
C ARG A 2 -21.35 -38.41 -1.73
N ILE A 3 -21.26 -39.01 -2.88
CA ILE A 3 -20.42 -38.48 -3.95
C ILE A 3 -20.90 -37.14 -4.40
N ILE A 4 -22.20 -36.97 -4.53
CA ILE A 4 -22.77 -35.70 -4.96
C ILE A 4 -22.51 -34.63 -3.92
N GLU A 5 -22.64 -34.97 -2.65
CA GLU A 5 -22.35 -34.04 -1.56
C GLU A 5 -20.90 -33.58 -1.60
N LEU A 6 -19.98 -34.53 -1.83
CA LEU A 6 -18.57 -34.23 -1.91
C LEU A 6 -18.25 -33.33 -3.10
N GLU A 7 -18.90 -33.59 -4.22
CA GLU A 7 -18.71 -32.78 -5.42
C GLU A 7 -19.18 -31.35 -5.19
N ILE A 8 -20.31 -31.19 -4.50
CA ILE A 8 -20.82 -29.87 -4.20
C ILE A 8 -19.86 -29.13 -3.28
N LYS A 9 -19.38 -29.81 -2.25
CA LYS A 9 -18.46 -29.20 -1.30
C LYS A 9 -17.15 -28.83 -1.96
N LEU A 10 -16.67 -29.67 -2.87
CA LEU A 10 -15.43 -29.39 -3.58
C LEU A 10 -15.63 -28.17 -4.49
N SER A 11 -16.75 -28.09 -5.15
CA SER A 11 -17.07 -26.95 -6.03
C SER A 11 -17.13 -25.67 -5.23
N GLU A 12 -17.76 -25.72 -4.05
CA GLU A 12 -17.84 -24.57 -3.16
C GLU A 12 -16.47 -24.14 -2.67
N ALA A 13 -15.66 -25.11 -2.30
CA ALA A 13 -14.31 -24.81 -1.80
C ALA A 13 -13.46 -24.22 -2.92
N THR A 14 -13.57 -24.72 -4.12
CA THR A 14 -12.83 -24.22 -5.27
C THR A 14 -13.24 -22.77 -5.55
N LYS A 15 -14.54 -22.51 -5.52
CA LYS A 15 -15.02 -21.15 -5.76
C LYS A 15 -14.51 -20.18 -4.69
N LEU A 16 -14.56 -20.61 -3.45
CA LEU A 16 -14.07 -19.78 -2.35
C LEU A 16 -12.59 -19.52 -2.49
N SER A 17 -11.83 -20.53 -2.87
CA SER A 17 -10.39 -20.39 -3.08
C SER A 17 -10.10 -19.37 -4.18
N GLU A 18 -10.87 -19.40 -5.26
CA GLU A 18 -10.71 -18.45 -6.34
C GLU A 18 -11.04 -17.03 -5.90
N GLU A 19 -12.10 -16.88 -5.11
CA GLU A 19 -12.49 -15.59 -4.59
C GLU A 19 -11.42 -15.02 -3.66
N LEU A 20 -10.85 -15.87 -2.82
CA LEU A 20 -9.78 -15.45 -1.93
C LEU A 20 -8.54 -15.04 -2.70
N SER A 21 -8.22 -15.78 -3.76
CA SER A 21 -7.08 -15.43 -4.61
C SER A 21 -7.27 -14.05 -5.24
N ASP A 22 -8.49 -13.74 -5.67
CA ASP A 22 -8.79 -12.44 -6.25
C ASP A 22 -8.63 -11.33 -5.21
N ILE A 23 -9.11 -11.58 -4.01
CA ILE A 23 -8.99 -10.60 -2.92
C ILE A 23 -7.53 -10.35 -2.59
N VAL A 24 -6.75 -11.43 -2.48
CA VAL A 24 -5.32 -11.30 -2.16
C VAL A 24 -4.60 -10.53 -3.26
N ALA A 25 -4.93 -10.80 -4.53
CA ALA A 25 -4.31 -10.09 -5.64
C ALA A 25 -4.64 -8.60 -5.59
N LYS A 26 -5.87 -8.26 -5.29
CA LYS A 26 -6.28 -6.86 -5.19
C LYS A 26 -5.58 -6.16 -4.03
N GLN A 27 -5.47 -6.85 -2.90
CA GLN A 27 -4.79 -6.30 -1.73
C GLN A 27 -3.31 -6.11 -2.01
N ALA A 28 -2.68 -7.05 -2.68
CA ALA A 28 -1.26 -6.93 -3.03
C ALA A 28 -1.03 -5.72 -3.93
N ASN A 29 -1.93 -5.49 -4.87
CA ASN A 29 -1.82 -4.36 -5.77
C ASN A 29 -1.98 -3.04 -5.01
N ARG A 30 -2.94 -2.99 -4.08
CA ARG A 30 -3.16 -1.80 -3.27
C ARG A 30 -1.96 -1.50 -2.39
N LEU A 31 -1.36 -2.55 -1.81
CA LEU A 31 -0.18 -2.39 -0.98
C LEU A 31 0.99 -1.88 -1.79
N ASP A 32 1.15 -2.42 -2.99
CA ASP A 32 2.23 -1.98 -3.88
C ASP A 32 2.11 -0.49 -4.19
N ILE A 33 0.91 -0.05 -4.51
CA ILE A 33 0.66 1.37 -4.79
C ILE A 33 0.93 2.22 -3.56
N ALA A 34 0.48 1.75 -2.39
CA ALA A 34 0.67 2.48 -1.15
C ALA A 34 2.16 2.59 -0.81
N GLU A 35 2.89 1.51 -1.00
CA GLU A 35 4.33 1.50 -0.73
C GLU A 35 5.08 2.47 -1.63
N ARG A 36 4.71 2.53 -2.90
CA ARG A 36 5.33 3.48 -3.82
C ARG A 36 5.06 4.91 -3.41
N ARG A 37 3.84 5.19 -2.99
CA ARG A 37 3.48 6.53 -2.55
C ARG A 37 4.23 6.92 -1.29
N ILE A 38 4.36 6.00 -0.35
CA ILE A 38 5.11 6.24 0.86
C ILE A 38 6.56 6.55 0.52
N GLN A 39 7.14 5.76 -0.37
CA GLN A 39 8.52 5.96 -0.77
C GLN A 39 8.72 7.33 -1.41
N LEU A 40 7.82 7.74 -2.29
CA LEU A 40 7.89 9.05 -2.90
C LEU A 40 7.78 10.16 -1.87
N LEU A 41 6.88 10.00 -0.91
CA LEU A 41 6.72 10.99 0.15
C LEU A 41 7.95 11.07 1.03
N MET A 42 8.57 9.92 1.30
CA MET A 42 9.79 9.90 2.10
C MET A 42 10.95 10.58 1.36
N GLU A 43 11.05 10.35 0.06
CA GLU A 43 12.07 11.00 -0.74
C GLU A 43 11.87 12.51 -0.78
N ARG A 44 10.62 12.91 -0.89
CA ARG A 44 10.28 14.32 -0.91
C ARG A 44 10.59 14.97 0.44
N ALA A 45 10.25 14.28 1.51
CA ALA A 45 10.55 14.77 2.85
C ALA A 45 12.05 14.89 3.07
N ALA A 46 12.81 13.92 2.57
CA ALA A 46 14.26 13.97 2.69
C ALA A 46 14.83 15.16 1.91
N GLN A 47 14.29 15.42 0.72
CA GLN A 47 14.72 16.56 -0.06
C GLN A 47 14.39 17.87 0.62
N ASP A 48 13.20 17.96 1.20
CA ASP A 48 12.77 19.14 1.91
C ASP A 48 13.66 19.40 3.12
N GLU A 49 14.02 18.34 3.83
CA GLU A 49 14.92 18.47 4.97
C GLU A 49 16.30 18.94 4.53
N ALA A 50 16.80 18.38 3.45
CA ALA A 50 18.10 18.79 2.92
C ALA A 50 18.07 20.25 2.48
N ASN A 51 17.01 20.63 1.79
CA ASN A 51 16.86 22.00 1.33
C ASN A 51 16.72 22.96 2.51
N SER A 52 15.98 22.53 3.51
CA SER A 52 15.79 23.33 4.69
C SER A 52 17.12 23.53 5.39
N SER A 53 17.89 22.47 5.54
CA SER A 53 19.20 22.55 6.16
C SER A 53 20.11 23.51 5.42
N ASN A 54 20.05 23.46 4.11
CA ASN A 54 20.89 24.31 3.31
C ASN A 54 20.39 25.73 3.31
N GLY A 55 19.13 25.88 3.25
CA GLY A 55 18.55 27.19 3.15
C GLY A 55 18.47 27.88 4.44
N ILE A 56 18.30 27.26 5.44
CA ILE A 56 18.16 27.77 6.64
C ILE A 56 19.00 28.45 7.10
N THR A 57 19.53 27.97 6.80
CA THR A 57 20.28 28.65 7.27
C THR A 57 19.63 29.79 7.23
N ILE A 58 18.91 30.10 7.10
CA ILE A 58 18.22 31.05 7.14
C ILE A 58 17.08 31.15 7.56
N ASN A 59 16.71 30.84 7.63
CA ASN A 59 15.86 31.13 8.13
C ASN A 59 15.26 31.23 8.58
N ASP A 60 15.31 31.03 8.78
CA ASP A 60 14.81 30.98 9.45
C ASP A 60 14.25 31.39 9.48
N ASN A 61 14.09 31.54 9.27
CA ASN A 61 13.46 31.76 9.48
C ASN A 61 12.65 31.68 9.33
N LEU A 62 12.10 31.41 9.24
CA LEU A 62 11.28 31.23 9.39
C LEU A 62 10.50 31.32 9.57
N PRO A 63 10.06 31.57 9.64
CA PRO A 63 9.09 31.54 10.00
C PRO A 63 8.28 31.98 10.11
N PRO A 64 7.88 32.27 10.28
CA PRO A 64 6.87 32.34 10.41
C PRO A 64 6.03 32.62 10.04
N HIS A 65 5.57 32.55 9.67
CA HIS A 65 4.79 32.45 9.38
C HIS A 65 4.78 31.86 9.23
N TRP A 66 5.27 31.63 9.36
CA TRP A 66 5.54 30.95 9.33
C TRP A 66 5.28 30.66 9.66
#